data_3126740efaa209919cb91345daedd633
#
_entry.id   3126740efaa209919cb91345daedd633
#
_cell.length_a   1.000
_cell.length_b   1.000
_cell.length_c   1.000
_cell.angle_alpha   90.00
_cell.angle_beta   90.00
_cell.angle_gamma   90.00
#
_symmetry.space_group_name_H-M   'P 1'
#
loop_
_entity.id
_entity.type
_entity.pdbx_description
1 polymer ?
#
loop_
_entity_poly.entity_id
_entity_poly.type
_entity_poly.pdbx_seq_one_letter_code
_entity_poly.pdbx_strand_id
1 'polypeptide(L)'
;MIDAGFSMKQTRERMRTHSVQLDKVQDVVVTHFDRDHFNPVWCRTFLQRGVRVHLHEEHVTRAKRAGLDDSCIVPFNRKLQLHGTEVEAIRFSHDTLGTVGFIFDTGRVRFAFATDLGQVPQELLDRFIDLDAIAFESNYDPLMQQQSNRPESLKSRIMDGEGHLSNEQSLAAICHIASESTLQHIVLLHLSRQCNSPQIIRDLYIDNLPHLHKRLTITSQERCSRLLSIENQPAKAT
;
A
#
# COMPACT_ATOMS: atom_id res chain seq x y z
N MET A 1 3.90 11.17 2.49
CA MET A 1 3.35 10.07 3.32
C MET A 1 2.30 9.36 2.48
N ILE A 2 2.20 8.03 2.56
CA ILE A 2 1.10 7.29 1.92
C ILE A 2 0.10 6.97 3.01
N ASP A 3 -1.16 7.30 2.77
CA ASP A 3 -2.29 7.18 3.69
C ASP A 3 -2.11 7.84 5.08
N ALA A 4 -3.19 8.02 5.80
CA ALA A 4 -3.26 8.65 7.11
C ALA A 4 -4.32 7.99 8.02
N GLY A 5 -4.37 6.65 8.06
CA GLY A 5 -5.37 5.87 8.80
C GLY A 5 -5.18 5.90 10.32
N PHE A 6 -3.95 5.97 10.81
CA PHE A 6 -3.68 6.06 12.24
C PHE A 6 -4.03 7.44 12.82
N SER A 7 -4.31 7.48 14.13
CA SER A 7 -4.40 8.75 14.84
C SER A 7 -3.06 9.51 14.82
N MET A 8 -3.12 10.84 14.99
CA MET A 8 -1.89 11.66 15.06
C MET A 8 -0.90 11.19 16.13
N LYS A 9 -1.39 10.77 17.30
CA LYS A 9 -0.54 10.24 18.37
C LYS A 9 0.20 8.99 17.91
N GLN A 10 -0.52 8.01 17.37
CA GLN A 10 0.06 6.76 16.88
C GLN A 10 1.05 7.00 15.72
N THR A 11 0.71 7.88 14.77
CA THR A 11 1.61 8.21 13.66
C THR A 11 2.89 8.86 14.17
N ARG A 12 2.79 9.84 15.08
CA ARG A 12 3.95 10.51 15.67
C ARG A 12 4.86 9.53 16.42
N GLU A 13 4.29 8.63 17.21
CA GLU A 13 5.04 7.60 17.94
C GLU A 13 5.81 6.69 16.98
N ARG A 14 5.15 6.23 15.91
CA ARG A 14 5.76 5.38 14.89
C ARG A 14 6.86 6.10 14.11
N MET A 15 6.64 7.32 13.68
CA MET A 15 7.65 8.09 12.96
C MET A 15 8.89 8.36 13.82
N ARG A 16 8.72 8.59 15.13
CA ARG A 16 9.83 8.80 16.07
C ARG A 16 10.76 7.59 16.18
N THR A 17 10.26 6.36 16.02
CA THR A 17 11.11 5.16 16.06
C THR A 17 12.16 5.15 14.94
N HIS A 18 11.93 5.93 13.89
CA HIS A 18 12.84 6.09 12.74
C HIS A 18 13.44 7.48 12.61
N SER A 19 13.39 8.29 13.68
CA SER A 19 13.87 9.68 13.68
C SER A 19 13.21 10.58 12.62
N VAL A 20 12.01 10.19 12.14
CA VAL A 20 11.20 10.98 11.20
C VAL A 20 10.29 11.92 11.98
N GLN A 21 10.28 13.18 11.58
CA GLN A 21 9.45 14.21 12.22
C GLN A 21 8.15 14.40 11.42
N LEU A 22 7.01 14.26 12.09
CA LEU A 22 5.71 14.49 11.48
C LEU A 22 5.59 15.90 10.89
N ASP A 23 6.29 16.87 11.49
CA ASP A 23 6.27 18.25 11.03
C ASP A 23 6.94 18.48 9.66
N LYS A 24 7.67 17.52 9.17
CA LYS A 24 8.27 17.56 7.82
C LYS A 24 7.34 17.01 6.72
N VAL A 25 6.20 16.44 7.10
CA VAL A 25 5.22 15.96 6.12
C VAL A 25 4.48 17.15 5.51
N GLN A 26 4.68 17.35 4.22
CA GLN A 26 4.06 18.41 3.43
C GLN A 26 3.00 17.85 2.48
N ASP A 27 3.15 16.60 2.10
CA ASP A 27 2.30 15.92 1.13
C ASP A 27 1.88 14.54 1.63
N VAL A 28 0.61 14.22 1.41
CA VAL A 28 0.02 12.90 1.64
C VAL A 28 -0.58 12.43 0.33
N VAL A 29 -0.26 11.22 -0.08
CA VAL A 29 -0.91 10.53 -1.20
C VAL A 29 -1.88 9.51 -0.61
N VAL A 30 -3.14 9.53 -1.01
CA VAL A 30 -4.20 8.69 -0.41
C VAL A 30 -4.67 7.65 -1.41
N THR A 31 -4.65 6.37 -1.00
CA THR A 31 -5.14 5.24 -1.80
C THR A 31 -6.66 5.28 -1.94
N HIS A 32 -7.36 5.44 -0.83
CA HIS A 32 -8.81 5.57 -0.74
C HIS A 32 -9.22 6.13 0.64
N PHE A 33 -10.52 6.31 0.89
CA PHE A 33 -11.03 7.02 2.08
C PHE A 33 -11.70 6.10 3.10
N ASP A 34 -11.32 4.84 3.19
CA ASP A 34 -11.74 3.99 4.29
C ASP A 34 -10.99 4.36 5.58
N ARG A 35 -11.59 4.07 6.74
CA ARG A 35 -11.15 4.63 8.03
C ARG A 35 -9.73 4.25 8.42
N ASP A 36 -9.28 3.10 8.01
CA ASP A 36 -7.92 2.59 8.23
C ASP A 36 -6.89 3.19 7.26
N HIS A 37 -7.34 3.86 6.19
CA HIS A 37 -6.48 4.57 5.23
C HIS A 37 -6.56 6.09 5.36
N PHE A 38 -7.72 6.63 5.74
CA PHE A 38 -7.86 8.06 6.02
C PHE A 38 -8.70 8.31 7.29
N ASN A 39 -8.05 8.75 8.36
CA ASN A 39 -8.73 9.13 9.60
C ASN A 39 -9.09 10.62 9.57
N PRO A 40 -10.38 11.00 9.69
CA PRO A 40 -10.82 12.40 9.66
C PRO A 40 -10.18 13.33 10.71
N VAL A 41 -9.58 12.77 11.75
CA VAL A 41 -8.84 13.56 12.77
C VAL A 41 -7.72 14.39 12.14
N TRP A 42 -7.24 14.03 10.96
CA TRP A 42 -6.20 14.74 10.24
C TRP A 42 -6.67 16.02 9.55
N CYS A 43 -7.95 16.15 9.20
CA CYS A 43 -8.46 17.24 8.39
C CYS A 43 -8.08 18.62 8.95
N ARG A 44 -8.33 18.84 10.25
CA ARG A 44 -7.96 20.09 10.92
C ARG A 44 -6.46 20.35 10.90
N THR A 45 -5.66 19.31 11.13
CA THR A 45 -4.20 19.43 11.17
C THR A 45 -3.64 19.73 9.79
N PHE A 46 -4.15 19.07 8.75
CA PHE A 46 -3.72 19.31 7.37
C PHE A 46 -4.03 20.73 6.96
N LEU A 47 -5.24 21.23 7.23
CA LEU A 47 -5.60 22.62 6.98
C LEU A 47 -4.68 23.61 7.70
N GLN A 48 -4.48 23.44 9.00
CA GLN A 48 -3.64 24.34 9.81
C GLN A 48 -2.18 24.39 9.38
N ARG A 49 -1.69 23.30 8.76
CA ARG A 49 -0.28 23.16 8.37
C ARG A 49 -0.04 23.29 6.87
N GLY A 50 -1.10 23.51 6.09
CA GLY A 50 -1.02 23.59 4.63
C GLY A 50 -0.53 22.30 3.99
N VAL A 51 -0.87 21.13 4.58
CA VAL A 51 -0.52 19.82 4.00
C VAL A 51 -1.40 19.55 2.80
N ARG A 52 -0.79 19.21 1.68
CA ARG A 52 -1.50 18.85 0.45
C ARG A 52 -1.84 17.37 0.48
N VAL A 53 -3.08 17.05 0.14
CA VAL A 53 -3.59 15.67 0.06
C VAL A 53 -3.86 15.35 -1.41
N HIS A 54 -2.97 14.55 -1.99
CA HIS A 54 -3.05 14.10 -3.36
C HIS A 54 -3.90 12.84 -3.42
N LEU A 55 -4.92 12.86 -4.24
CA LEU A 55 -5.88 11.78 -4.36
C LEU A 55 -6.40 11.67 -5.79
N HIS A 56 -6.83 10.47 -6.17
CA HIS A 56 -7.47 10.29 -7.47
C HIS A 56 -8.75 11.10 -7.56
N GLU A 57 -9.02 11.73 -8.70
CA GLU A 57 -10.15 12.65 -8.88
C GLU A 57 -11.51 12.05 -8.48
N GLU A 58 -11.71 10.75 -8.67
CA GLU A 58 -12.95 10.08 -8.28
C GLU A 58 -13.16 9.99 -6.76
N HIS A 59 -12.11 10.14 -5.97
CA HIS A 59 -12.19 10.17 -4.51
C HIS A 59 -12.47 11.56 -3.92
N VAL A 60 -12.51 12.63 -4.73
CA VAL A 60 -12.73 14.02 -4.26
C VAL A 60 -14.01 14.15 -3.44
N THR A 61 -15.10 13.55 -3.90
CA THR A 61 -16.38 13.62 -3.16
C THR A 61 -16.29 12.92 -1.79
N ARG A 62 -15.58 11.79 -1.69
CA ARG A 62 -15.34 11.10 -0.41
C ARG A 62 -14.43 11.90 0.51
N ALA A 63 -13.38 12.52 -0.03
CA ALA A 63 -12.48 13.40 0.72
C ALA A 63 -13.24 14.55 1.38
N LYS A 64 -14.11 15.25 0.63
CA LYS A 64 -14.97 16.31 1.15
C LYS A 64 -15.94 15.81 2.23
N ARG A 65 -16.56 14.64 2.01
CA ARG A 65 -17.43 14.00 3.02
C ARG A 65 -16.68 13.60 4.29
N ALA A 66 -15.40 13.25 4.19
CA ALA A 66 -14.54 12.98 5.34
C ALA A 66 -14.15 14.25 6.11
N GLY A 67 -14.48 15.44 5.59
CA GLY A 67 -14.21 16.74 6.20
C GLY A 67 -12.89 17.39 5.77
N LEU A 68 -12.27 16.90 4.70
CA LEU A 68 -11.07 17.53 4.14
C LEU A 68 -11.44 18.84 3.46
N ASP A 69 -10.72 19.92 3.81
CA ASP A 69 -10.89 21.23 3.25
C ASP A 69 -10.43 21.27 1.78
N ASP A 70 -11.16 22.01 0.94
CA ASP A 70 -10.87 22.10 -0.48
C ASP A 70 -9.46 22.64 -0.78
N SER A 71 -8.92 23.50 0.08
CA SER A 71 -7.57 24.05 -0.05
C SER A 71 -6.46 22.99 0.20
N CYS A 72 -6.79 21.88 0.83
CA CYS A 72 -5.88 20.75 1.03
C CYS A 72 -5.96 19.74 -0.10
N ILE A 73 -7.04 19.71 -0.89
CA ILE A 73 -7.30 18.68 -1.90
C ILE A 73 -6.54 19.01 -3.19
N VAL A 74 -5.69 18.07 -3.62
CA VAL A 74 -4.99 18.13 -4.90
C VAL A 74 -5.36 16.89 -5.71
N PRO A 75 -6.40 16.97 -6.54
CA PRO A 75 -6.83 15.84 -7.33
C PRO A 75 -5.89 15.60 -8.52
N PHE A 76 -5.70 14.35 -8.87
CA PHE A 76 -5.00 13.95 -10.09
C PHE A 76 -5.63 12.67 -10.68
N ASN A 77 -5.32 12.36 -11.92
CA ASN A 77 -5.86 11.17 -12.59
C ASN A 77 -4.80 10.07 -12.70
N ARG A 78 -3.81 10.25 -13.55
CA ARG A 78 -2.80 9.20 -13.82
C ARG A 78 -1.43 9.48 -13.22
N LYS A 79 -0.95 10.70 -13.34
CA LYS A 79 0.41 11.07 -12.95
C LYS A 79 0.45 12.41 -12.27
N LEU A 80 1.34 12.54 -11.31
CA LEU A 80 1.69 13.80 -10.68
C LEU A 80 3.20 13.86 -10.40
N GLN A 81 3.73 15.07 -10.24
CA GLN A 81 5.12 15.28 -9.84
C GLN A 81 5.20 15.76 -8.40
N LEU A 82 5.92 15.02 -7.56
CA LEU A 82 6.14 15.34 -6.16
C LEU A 82 7.64 15.37 -5.83
N HIS A 83 8.19 16.57 -5.60
CA HIS A 83 9.59 16.72 -5.16
C HIS A 83 10.61 15.98 -6.04
N GLY A 84 10.42 16.01 -7.36
CA GLY A 84 11.31 15.34 -8.32
C GLY A 84 11.02 13.84 -8.50
N THR A 85 9.95 13.33 -7.92
CA THR A 85 9.46 11.96 -8.09
C THR A 85 8.20 11.98 -8.94
N GLU A 86 8.16 11.21 -10.02
CA GLU A 86 6.92 10.92 -10.73
C GLU A 86 6.12 9.92 -9.91
N VAL A 87 4.87 10.24 -9.64
CA VAL A 87 3.91 9.33 -8.99
C VAL A 87 2.84 8.97 -10.00
N GLU A 88 2.76 7.70 -10.33
CA GLU A 88 1.74 7.17 -11.21
C GLU A 88 0.67 6.44 -10.41
N ALA A 89 -0.60 6.74 -10.67
CA ALA A 89 -1.76 6.11 -10.07
C ALA A 89 -2.34 5.03 -10.98
N ILE A 90 -2.67 3.88 -10.41
CA ILE A 90 -3.36 2.78 -11.07
C ILE A 90 -4.58 2.42 -10.22
N ARG A 91 -5.76 2.39 -10.83
CA ARG A 91 -7.00 2.06 -10.12
C ARG A 91 -7.26 0.58 -10.11
N PHE A 92 -7.78 0.10 -8.99
CA PHE A 92 -8.15 -1.30 -8.79
C PHE A 92 -9.57 -1.42 -8.24
N SER A 93 -10.19 -2.57 -8.53
CA SER A 93 -11.46 -2.92 -7.91
C SER A 93 -11.27 -3.16 -6.42
N HIS A 94 -12.04 -2.43 -5.62
CA HIS A 94 -12.20 -2.60 -4.19
C HIS A 94 -13.46 -1.87 -3.78
N ASP A 95 -14.40 -2.54 -3.13
CA ASP A 95 -15.71 -1.98 -2.79
C ASP A 95 -16.35 -1.15 -3.95
N THR A 96 -17.11 -0.09 -3.63
CA THR A 96 -17.90 0.68 -4.61
C THR A 96 -17.09 1.62 -5.49
N LEU A 97 -15.99 2.20 -4.98
CA LEU A 97 -15.19 3.21 -5.70
C LEU A 97 -13.79 2.74 -6.07
N GLY A 98 -13.41 1.56 -5.60
CA GLY A 98 -12.06 1.04 -5.78
C GLY A 98 -11.01 1.72 -4.93
N THR A 99 -9.79 1.23 -5.05
CA THR A 99 -8.58 1.74 -4.44
C THR A 99 -7.59 2.18 -5.51
N VAL A 100 -6.55 2.89 -5.11
CA VAL A 100 -5.48 3.37 -5.99
C VAL A 100 -4.15 2.85 -5.48
N GLY A 101 -3.44 2.11 -6.33
CA GLY A 101 -2.02 1.84 -6.11
C GLY A 101 -1.15 2.89 -6.78
N PHE A 102 0.11 2.94 -6.38
CA PHE A 102 1.06 3.95 -6.83
C PHE A 102 2.37 3.33 -7.28
N ILE A 103 2.96 3.92 -8.32
CA ILE A 103 4.36 3.73 -8.67
C ILE A 103 5.06 5.06 -8.43
N PHE A 104 6.11 5.05 -7.63
CA PHE A 104 6.99 6.19 -7.38
C PHE A 104 8.28 5.97 -8.16
N ASP A 105 8.56 6.88 -9.08
CA ASP A 105 9.74 6.82 -9.94
C ASP A 105 10.58 8.10 -9.80
N THR A 106 11.80 7.94 -9.32
CA THR A 106 12.76 9.04 -9.17
C THR A 106 13.71 9.16 -10.39
N GLY A 107 13.52 8.34 -11.41
CA GLY A 107 14.48 8.14 -12.51
C GLY A 107 15.71 7.30 -12.12
N ARG A 108 15.84 6.90 -10.83
CA ARG A 108 16.92 6.04 -10.32
C ARG A 108 16.41 4.88 -9.49
N VAL A 109 15.29 5.06 -8.83
CA VAL A 109 14.63 4.07 -7.99
C VAL A 109 13.17 4.06 -8.36
N ARG A 110 12.63 2.86 -8.54
CA ARG A 110 11.23 2.63 -8.85
C ARG A 110 10.59 1.75 -7.77
N PHE A 111 9.60 2.29 -7.07
CA PHE A 111 8.91 1.65 -5.96
C PHE A 111 7.41 1.59 -6.23
N ALA A 112 6.80 0.42 -6.06
CA ALA A 112 5.36 0.25 -6.18
C ALA A 112 4.70 0.00 -4.82
N PHE A 113 3.49 0.52 -4.66
CA PHE A 113 2.64 0.36 -3.49
C PHE A 113 1.22 0.01 -3.92
N ALA A 114 0.69 -1.10 -3.44
CA ALA A 114 -0.71 -1.49 -3.68
C ALA A 114 -1.27 -2.27 -2.48
N THR A 115 -2.44 -1.86 -2.02
CA THR A 115 -3.18 -2.44 -0.89
C THR A 115 -4.67 -2.40 -1.18
N ASP A 116 -5.44 -3.22 -0.47
CA ASP A 116 -6.88 -3.34 -0.64
C ASP A 116 -7.26 -3.72 -2.07
N LEU A 117 -6.65 -4.80 -2.50
CA LEU A 117 -6.85 -5.38 -3.81
C LEU A 117 -7.86 -6.52 -3.73
N GLY A 118 -9.04 -6.36 -4.34
CA GLY A 118 -9.96 -7.47 -4.49
C GLY A 118 -9.41 -8.58 -5.39
N GLN A 119 -8.67 -8.17 -6.42
CA GLN A 119 -7.99 -9.06 -7.36
C GLN A 119 -6.76 -8.37 -7.95
N VAL A 120 -5.88 -9.16 -8.57
CA VAL A 120 -4.72 -8.64 -9.29
C VAL A 120 -5.08 -8.52 -10.78
N PRO A 121 -5.35 -7.31 -11.30
CA PRO A 121 -5.67 -7.14 -12.71
C PRO A 121 -4.41 -7.23 -13.57
N GLN A 122 -4.56 -7.60 -14.85
CA GLN A 122 -3.45 -7.68 -15.78
C GLN A 122 -2.74 -6.33 -15.93
N GLU A 123 -3.48 -5.22 -15.92
CA GLU A 123 -2.90 -3.88 -15.97
C GLU A 123 -1.88 -3.62 -14.85
N LEU A 124 -2.12 -4.14 -13.64
CA LEU A 124 -1.15 -4.03 -12.53
C LEU A 124 0.14 -4.77 -12.90
N LEU A 125 0.03 -6.00 -13.37
CA LEU A 125 1.19 -6.82 -13.74
C LEU A 125 2.00 -6.17 -14.87
N ASP A 126 1.33 -5.62 -15.87
CA ASP A 126 1.95 -4.93 -17.00
C ASP A 126 2.69 -3.63 -16.60
N ARG A 127 2.28 -3.01 -15.49
CA ARG A 127 2.82 -1.73 -15.02
C ARG A 127 3.85 -1.89 -13.90
N PHE A 128 3.75 -2.94 -13.09
CA PHE A 128 4.64 -3.22 -11.97
C PHE A 128 5.89 -3.98 -12.44
N ILE A 129 6.60 -3.38 -13.38
CA ILE A 129 7.83 -3.89 -13.97
C ILE A 129 9.00 -2.97 -13.63
N ASP A 130 10.22 -3.48 -13.74
CA ASP A 130 11.47 -2.75 -13.46
C ASP A 130 11.53 -2.14 -12.06
N LEU A 131 10.89 -2.77 -11.08
CA LEU A 131 10.83 -2.29 -9.71
C LEU A 131 12.10 -2.63 -8.92
N ASP A 132 12.53 -1.70 -8.07
CA ASP A 132 13.56 -1.92 -7.05
C ASP A 132 12.96 -2.39 -5.73
N ALA A 133 11.72 -2.01 -5.43
CA ALA A 133 11.01 -2.46 -4.25
C ALA A 133 9.48 -2.43 -4.47
N ILE A 134 8.79 -3.25 -3.71
CA ILE A 134 7.33 -3.31 -3.73
C ILE A 134 6.76 -3.42 -2.31
N ALA A 135 5.68 -2.69 -2.05
CA ALA A 135 4.82 -2.88 -0.90
C ALA A 135 3.44 -3.35 -1.40
N PHE A 136 3.06 -4.57 -1.03
CA PHE A 136 1.94 -5.28 -1.64
C PHE A 136 1.06 -5.97 -0.61
N GLU A 137 -0.24 -6.05 -0.87
CA GLU A 137 -1.17 -6.71 0.02
C GLU A 137 -0.92 -8.22 0.13
N SER A 138 -1.07 -8.76 1.36
CA SER A 138 -1.16 -10.19 1.65
C SER A 138 -2.09 -10.35 2.86
N ASN A 139 -3.42 -10.33 2.61
CA ASN A 139 -4.38 -10.11 3.67
C ASN A 139 -4.67 -11.38 4.47
N TYR A 140 -5.02 -12.48 3.83
CA TYR A 140 -5.53 -13.65 4.54
C TYR A 140 -4.94 -14.96 4.02
N ASP A 141 -4.86 -15.94 4.94
CA ASP A 141 -4.72 -17.36 4.62
C ASP A 141 -6.10 -17.95 4.34
N PRO A 142 -6.33 -18.65 3.22
CA PRO A 142 -7.64 -19.17 2.84
C PRO A 142 -8.24 -20.14 3.86
N LEU A 143 -7.44 -21.02 4.47
CA LEU A 143 -7.93 -21.97 5.45
C LEU A 143 -8.35 -21.26 6.74
N MET A 144 -7.51 -20.33 7.24
CA MET A 144 -7.86 -19.53 8.42
C MET A 144 -9.12 -18.70 8.18
N GLN A 145 -9.28 -18.12 6.97
CA GLN A 145 -10.45 -17.34 6.60
C GLN A 145 -11.71 -18.21 6.60
N GLN A 146 -11.67 -19.38 5.97
CA GLN A 146 -12.79 -20.32 5.92
C GLN A 146 -13.20 -20.84 7.31
N GLN A 147 -12.21 -21.15 8.15
CA GLN A 147 -12.42 -21.70 9.50
C GLN A 147 -12.73 -20.61 10.55
N SER A 148 -12.65 -19.35 10.20
CA SER A 148 -12.93 -18.26 11.12
C SER A 148 -14.41 -18.22 11.55
N ASN A 149 -14.67 -17.62 12.70
CA ASN A 149 -16.05 -17.39 13.20
C ASN A 149 -16.74 -16.19 12.53
N ARG A 150 -16.21 -15.68 11.42
CA ARG A 150 -16.84 -14.59 10.68
C ARG A 150 -18.11 -15.05 9.99
N PRO A 151 -19.15 -14.18 9.87
CA PRO A 151 -20.34 -14.49 9.08
C PRO A 151 -19.96 -14.87 7.63
N GLU A 152 -20.68 -15.81 7.04
CA GLU A 152 -20.40 -16.27 5.67
C GLU A 152 -20.46 -15.13 4.64
N SER A 153 -21.40 -14.19 4.81
CA SER A 153 -21.47 -13.00 3.95
C SER A 153 -20.20 -12.14 3.99
N LEU A 154 -19.54 -12.05 5.16
CA LEU A 154 -18.26 -11.33 5.28
C LEU A 154 -17.11 -12.13 4.68
N LYS A 155 -17.10 -13.46 4.86
CA LYS A 155 -16.09 -14.32 4.24
C LYS A 155 -16.18 -14.24 2.72
N SER A 156 -17.39 -14.38 2.16
CA SER A 156 -17.63 -14.24 0.72
C SER A 156 -17.15 -12.88 0.20
N ARG A 157 -17.56 -11.78 0.85
CA ARG A 157 -17.11 -10.43 0.46
C ARG A 157 -15.58 -10.28 0.45
N ILE A 158 -14.88 -10.88 1.41
CA ILE A 158 -13.41 -10.80 1.48
C ILE A 158 -12.77 -11.60 0.34
N MET A 159 -13.36 -12.73 -0.04
CA MET A 159 -12.77 -13.73 -0.95
C MET A 159 -13.26 -13.64 -2.40
N ASP A 160 -14.29 -12.84 -2.70
CA ASP A 160 -15.01 -12.82 -3.97
C ASP A 160 -14.38 -11.98 -5.08
N GLY A 161 -13.20 -11.42 -4.84
CA GLY A 161 -12.49 -10.58 -5.81
C GLY A 161 -12.80 -9.08 -5.73
N GLU A 162 -13.64 -8.66 -4.78
CA GLU A 162 -13.89 -7.25 -4.46
C GLU A 162 -13.32 -6.87 -3.08
N GLY A 163 -12.92 -7.86 -2.28
CA GLY A 163 -12.40 -7.66 -0.94
C GLY A 163 -10.88 -7.55 -0.89
N HIS A 164 -10.20 -8.67 -0.60
CA HIS A 164 -8.76 -8.67 -0.37
C HIS A 164 -8.05 -9.85 -1.03
N LEU A 165 -6.73 -9.77 -1.18
CA LEU A 165 -5.91 -10.87 -1.69
C LEU A 165 -5.60 -11.91 -0.62
N SER A 166 -5.68 -13.18 -1.00
CA SER A 166 -5.06 -14.24 -0.21
C SER A 166 -3.53 -14.21 -0.30
N ASN A 167 -2.87 -14.95 0.60
CA ASN A 167 -1.41 -15.09 0.57
C ASN A 167 -0.93 -15.70 -0.75
N GLU A 168 -1.66 -16.67 -1.31
CA GLU A 168 -1.32 -17.32 -2.57
C GLU A 168 -1.51 -16.40 -3.79
N GLN A 169 -2.58 -15.60 -3.79
CA GLN A 169 -2.79 -14.60 -4.85
C GLN A 169 -1.68 -13.53 -4.82
N SER A 170 -1.34 -13.06 -3.61
CA SER A 170 -0.22 -12.15 -3.40
C SER A 170 1.11 -12.75 -3.88
N LEU A 171 1.41 -13.99 -3.50
CA LEU A 171 2.61 -14.69 -3.93
C LEU A 171 2.66 -14.82 -5.45
N ALA A 172 1.57 -15.24 -6.10
CA ALA A 172 1.52 -15.39 -7.55
C ALA A 172 1.84 -14.06 -8.28
N ALA A 173 1.26 -12.95 -7.80
CA ALA A 173 1.57 -11.62 -8.32
C ALA A 173 3.05 -11.25 -8.10
N ILE A 174 3.58 -11.47 -6.90
CA ILE A 174 4.99 -11.19 -6.59
C ILE A 174 5.92 -12.05 -7.42
N CYS A 175 5.60 -13.32 -7.70
CA CYS A 175 6.39 -14.17 -8.59
C CYS A 175 6.50 -13.55 -9.99
N HIS A 176 5.38 -13.10 -10.54
CA HIS A 176 5.35 -12.44 -11.86
C HIS A 176 6.14 -11.13 -11.85
N ILE A 177 5.88 -10.25 -10.88
CA ILE A 177 6.57 -8.96 -10.76
C ILE A 177 8.08 -9.16 -10.57
N ALA A 178 8.49 -10.16 -9.81
CA ALA A 178 9.91 -10.45 -9.56
C ALA A 178 10.64 -10.99 -10.81
N SER A 179 9.93 -11.62 -11.74
CA SER A 179 10.54 -12.03 -13.04
C SER A 179 10.86 -10.84 -13.94
N GLU A 180 10.12 -9.74 -13.78
CA GLU A 180 10.27 -8.50 -14.55
C GLU A 180 10.98 -7.37 -13.77
N SER A 181 11.55 -7.68 -12.59
CA SER A 181 12.06 -6.66 -11.66
C SER A 181 13.28 -7.17 -10.88
N THR A 182 14.11 -6.24 -10.42
CA THR A 182 15.25 -6.56 -9.53
C THR A 182 14.92 -6.10 -8.10
N LEU A 183 13.97 -6.77 -7.44
CA LEU A 183 13.47 -6.36 -6.15
C LEU A 183 14.52 -6.48 -5.05
N GLN A 184 14.87 -5.38 -4.39
CA GLN A 184 15.69 -5.32 -3.19
C GLN A 184 14.86 -5.57 -1.92
N HIS A 185 13.58 -5.15 -1.96
CA HIS A 185 12.65 -5.31 -0.85
C HIS A 185 11.26 -5.71 -1.34
N ILE A 186 10.67 -6.66 -0.64
CA ILE A 186 9.26 -7.07 -0.77
C ILE A 186 8.62 -6.82 0.59
N VAL A 187 7.70 -5.88 0.68
CA VAL A 187 7.00 -5.51 1.92
C VAL A 187 5.56 -5.99 1.83
N LEU A 188 5.18 -6.96 2.64
CA LEU A 188 3.80 -7.44 2.68
C LEU A 188 2.99 -6.66 3.68
N LEU A 189 1.87 -6.14 3.19
CA LEU A 189 0.99 -5.19 3.86
C LEU A 189 -0.36 -5.81 4.19
N HIS A 190 -1.11 -5.09 5.02
CA HIS A 190 -2.56 -5.28 5.23
C HIS A 190 -2.96 -6.68 5.71
N LEU A 191 -2.12 -7.29 6.55
CA LEU A 191 -2.36 -8.62 7.08
C LEU A 191 -3.56 -8.63 8.02
N SER A 192 -4.48 -9.57 7.83
CA SER A 192 -5.57 -9.82 8.74
C SER A 192 -5.05 -10.32 10.10
N ARG A 193 -5.48 -9.68 11.19
CA ARG A 193 -5.12 -10.12 12.55
C ARG A 193 -5.71 -11.47 12.94
N GLN A 194 -6.84 -11.84 12.34
CA GLN A 194 -7.58 -13.06 12.68
C GLN A 194 -7.36 -14.19 11.71
N CYS A 195 -7.13 -13.86 10.45
CA CYS A 195 -7.12 -14.83 9.37
C CYS A 195 -5.79 -14.83 8.62
N ASN A 196 -4.70 -14.46 9.29
CA ASN A 196 -3.35 -14.55 8.74
C ASN A 196 -2.31 -14.75 9.85
N SER A 197 -1.14 -15.27 9.45
CA SER A 197 0.01 -15.43 10.33
C SER A 197 1.29 -15.09 9.58
N PRO A 198 2.18 -14.28 10.19
CA PRO A 198 3.51 -14.03 9.61
C PRO A 198 4.33 -15.30 9.36
N GLN A 199 4.08 -16.37 10.11
CA GLN A 199 4.78 -17.64 9.91
C GLN A 199 4.31 -18.35 8.65
N ILE A 200 2.98 -18.44 8.43
CA ILE A 200 2.40 -19.01 7.20
C ILE A 200 2.95 -18.32 5.95
N ILE A 201 3.01 -17.00 5.98
CA ILE A 201 3.57 -16.22 4.87
C ILE A 201 5.06 -16.54 4.67
N ARG A 202 5.86 -16.62 5.75
CA ARG A 202 7.30 -16.94 5.64
C ARG A 202 7.51 -18.30 4.99
N ASP A 203 6.79 -19.31 5.46
CA ASP A 203 6.91 -20.67 4.95
C ASP A 203 6.51 -20.72 3.48
N LEU A 204 5.40 -20.08 3.11
CA LEU A 204 4.94 -19.96 1.73
C LEU A 204 6.01 -19.33 0.80
N TYR A 205 6.68 -18.25 1.26
CA TYR A 205 7.71 -17.59 0.46
C TYR A 205 9.04 -18.34 0.45
N ILE A 206 9.40 -19.05 1.51
CA ILE A 206 10.60 -19.90 1.54
C ILE A 206 10.44 -21.05 0.55
N ASP A 207 9.27 -21.67 0.51
CA ASP A 207 8.99 -22.81 -0.37
C ASP A 207 8.93 -22.43 -1.85
N ASN A 208 8.41 -21.25 -2.18
CA ASN A 208 8.16 -20.86 -3.55
C ASN A 208 9.16 -19.84 -4.11
N LEU A 209 9.74 -18.97 -3.29
CA LEU A 209 10.71 -17.94 -3.67
C LEU A 209 11.94 -17.93 -2.74
N PRO A 210 12.67 -19.06 -2.62
CA PRO A 210 13.76 -19.19 -1.65
C PRO A 210 14.90 -18.17 -1.85
N HIS A 211 15.09 -17.66 -3.07
CA HIS A 211 16.09 -16.64 -3.38
C HIS A 211 15.67 -15.22 -2.97
N LEU A 212 14.37 -14.98 -2.74
CA LEU A 212 13.83 -13.67 -2.35
C LEU A 212 13.42 -13.59 -0.87
N HIS A 213 13.35 -14.73 -0.14
CA HIS A 213 12.83 -14.73 1.24
C HIS A 213 13.59 -13.78 2.19
N LYS A 214 14.88 -13.56 1.97
CA LYS A 214 15.69 -12.60 2.75
C LYS A 214 15.33 -11.13 2.49
N ARG A 215 14.69 -10.83 1.36
CA ARG A 215 14.21 -9.49 0.99
C ARG A 215 12.81 -9.21 1.51
N LEU A 216 12.16 -10.21 2.12
CA LEU A 216 10.81 -10.12 2.63
C LEU A 216 10.75 -9.36 3.95
N THR A 217 9.83 -8.43 4.03
CA THR A 217 9.41 -7.74 5.26
C THR A 217 7.90 -7.90 5.41
N ILE A 218 7.48 -8.56 6.48
CA ILE A 218 6.06 -8.74 6.81
C ILE A 218 5.70 -7.68 7.84
N THR A 219 4.74 -6.83 7.53
CA THR A 219 4.34 -5.72 8.42
C THR A 219 3.38 -6.18 9.51
N SER A 220 3.15 -5.32 10.49
CA SER A 220 2.26 -5.56 11.62
C SER A 220 1.54 -4.26 12.00
N GLN A 221 0.32 -4.36 12.47
CA GLN A 221 -0.42 -3.21 12.99
C GLN A 221 0.13 -2.70 14.33
N GLU A 222 0.86 -3.52 15.07
CA GLU A 222 1.37 -3.20 16.40
C GLU A 222 2.68 -2.44 16.38
N ARG A 223 3.55 -2.74 15.42
CA ARG A 223 4.92 -2.21 15.36
C ARG A 223 5.30 -1.72 13.99
N CYS A 224 6.16 -0.71 13.94
CA CYS A 224 6.82 -0.33 12.69
C CYS A 224 7.77 -1.44 12.22
N SER A 225 7.85 -1.64 10.91
CA SER A 225 8.94 -2.38 10.30
C SER A 225 10.27 -1.63 10.50
N ARG A 226 11.39 -2.31 10.26
CA ARG A 226 12.69 -1.62 10.13
C ARG A 226 12.65 -0.61 8.99
N LEU A 227 13.53 0.37 9.05
CA LEU A 227 13.78 1.24 7.90
C LEU A 227 14.42 0.42 6.78
N LEU A 228 13.91 0.58 5.57
CA LEU A 228 14.42 -0.05 4.38
C LEU A 228 15.05 1.01 3.48
N SER A 229 16.27 0.76 3.05
CA SER A 229 16.96 1.63 2.09
C SER A 229 17.03 0.96 0.73
N ILE A 230 16.59 1.64 -0.29
CA ILE A 230 16.70 1.18 -1.68
C ILE A 230 17.98 1.79 -2.25
N GLU A 231 18.92 0.96 -2.64
CA GLU A 231 20.17 1.40 -3.25
C GLU A 231 19.95 1.74 -4.72
N ASN A 232 20.57 2.84 -5.18
CA ASN A 232 20.55 3.17 -6.59
C ASN A 232 21.27 2.08 -7.39
N GLN A 233 20.55 1.45 -8.30
CA GLN A 233 21.21 0.58 -9.29
C GLN A 233 21.89 1.44 -10.37
N PRO A 234 23.04 0.99 -10.91
CA PRO A 234 23.58 1.65 -12.09
C PRO A 234 22.53 1.63 -13.19
N ALA A 235 22.41 2.73 -13.94
CA ALA A 235 21.44 2.84 -15.02
C ALA A 235 21.51 1.58 -15.89
N LYS A 236 20.36 0.91 -16.07
CA LYS A 236 20.28 -0.22 -16.99
C LYS A 236 20.74 0.31 -18.36
N ALA A 237 21.75 -0.31 -18.94
CA ALA A 237 22.17 0.01 -20.31
C ALA A 237 20.98 -0.27 -21.22
N THR A 238 20.47 0.76 -21.87
CA THR A 238 19.42 0.70 -22.92
C THR A 238 19.97 0.03 -24.16
#